data_f96ae015e67a7e93b6c60c5b69606d6e
#
_entry.id   f96ae015e67a7e93b6c60c5b69606d6e
#
_cell.length_a   1.000
_cell.length_b   1.000
_cell.length_c   1.000
_cell.angle_alpha   90.00
_cell.angle_beta   90.00
_cell.angle_gamma   90.00
#
_symmetry.space_group_name_H-M   'P 1'
#
loop_
_entity.id
_entity.type
_entity.pdbx_description
1 polymer ?
#
loop_
_entity_poly.entity_id
_entity_poly.type
_entity_poly.pdbx_seq_one_letter_code
_entity_poly.pdbx_strand_id
1 'polypeptide(L)'
;MPTSDSRPPPRYFALVPCAGTGSRAGTHGPKQYERIAGQPMVWHTLAAFAAVRRISRTLVVVAPGDGFFDRNPTSALVVACGGATRAASVQNGLYELTRAGATQDDWVLVHDAARCLVTPALIDRLIDACTDDAVGGLLAYPLPDTLKREAGGRSVETVVREDKWLAQTPQMFRIGMLMEAIERATGALTDEASAIEAMGHRPLLVAAGSQNFKVTWPDDFALAEAVLKGRMR
;
A
#
# COMPACT_ATOMS: atom_id res chain seq x y z
N MET A 1 3.77 -4.27 42.23
CA MET A 1 3.32 -2.99 41.64
C MET A 1 3.60 -3.09 40.14
N PRO A 2 2.61 -3.21 39.25
CA PRO A 2 2.89 -3.10 37.82
C PRO A 2 3.22 -1.64 37.52
N THR A 3 4.42 -1.40 37.02
CA THR A 3 4.81 -0.13 36.44
C THR A 3 3.97 0.08 35.21
N SER A 4 3.01 1.00 35.26
CA SER A 4 2.29 1.43 34.05
C SER A 4 3.33 2.06 33.11
N ASP A 5 3.62 1.35 32.02
CA ASP A 5 4.41 1.92 30.92
C ASP A 5 3.66 3.17 30.42
N SER A 6 4.18 4.34 30.76
CA SER A 6 3.53 5.64 30.55
C SER A 6 3.64 6.13 29.10
N ARG A 7 4.01 5.25 28.15
CA ARG A 7 4.05 5.60 26.73
C ARG A 7 2.64 5.76 26.17
N PRO A 8 2.38 6.81 25.41
CA PRO A 8 1.09 6.93 24.73
C PRO A 8 0.88 5.74 23.79
N PRO A 9 -0.38 5.32 23.56
CA PRO A 9 -0.64 4.24 22.61
C PRO A 9 -0.15 4.60 21.22
N PRO A 10 0.36 3.62 20.46
CA PRO A 10 0.88 3.85 19.11
C PRO A 10 -0.22 4.35 18.18
N ARG A 11 0.15 5.30 17.32
CA ARG A 11 -0.72 5.89 16.31
C ARG A 11 -0.61 5.13 15.00
N TYR A 12 -1.56 5.38 14.10
CA TYR A 12 -1.61 4.77 12.77
C TYR A 12 -1.46 5.86 11.71
N PHE A 13 -0.52 5.66 10.79
CA PHE A 13 -0.27 6.54 9.66
C PHE A 13 -0.50 5.78 8.36
N ALA A 14 -1.02 6.45 7.34
CA ALA A 14 -1.07 5.92 5.99
C ALA A 14 0.05 6.55 5.16
N LEU A 15 0.75 5.74 4.36
CA LEU A 15 1.76 6.20 3.42
C LEU A 15 1.40 5.70 2.03
N VAL A 16 1.17 6.64 1.10
CA VAL A 16 0.76 6.37 -0.27
C VAL A 16 1.87 6.78 -1.25
N PRO A 17 2.74 5.85 -1.70
CA PRO A 17 3.70 6.14 -2.75
C PRO A 17 2.96 6.43 -4.07
N CYS A 18 3.15 7.64 -4.60
CA CYS A 18 2.45 8.20 -5.75
C CYS A 18 3.42 8.78 -6.80
N ALA A 19 4.73 8.46 -6.73
CA ALA A 19 5.77 9.00 -7.60
C ALA A 19 6.02 8.20 -8.89
N GLY A 20 5.32 7.06 -9.08
CA GLY A 20 5.52 6.19 -10.24
C GLY A 20 4.85 6.72 -11.51
N THR A 21 5.44 6.44 -12.67
CA THR A 21 4.89 6.82 -14.00
C THR A 21 3.78 5.91 -14.49
N GLY A 22 3.72 4.64 -14.03
CA GLY A 22 2.68 3.71 -14.42
C GLY A 22 2.72 3.24 -15.88
N SER A 23 3.91 3.11 -16.47
CA SER A 23 4.14 2.87 -17.91
C SER A 23 3.35 1.70 -18.54
N ARG A 24 3.01 0.67 -17.76
CA ARG A 24 2.22 -0.49 -18.23
C ARG A 24 0.74 -0.18 -18.48
N ALA A 25 0.23 0.92 -17.96
CA ALA A 25 -1.18 1.29 -18.07
C ALA A 25 -1.56 1.91 -19.41
N GLY A 26 -0.58 2.22 -20.27
CA GLY A 26 -0.81 2.82 -21.57
C GLY A 26 -1.37 4.26 -21.53
N THR A 27 -1.21 4.95 -20.41
CA THR A 27 -1.71 6.31 -20.19
C THR A 27 -0.70 7.37 -20.63
N HIS A 28 -1.17 8.56 -21.02
CA HIS A 28 -0.32 9.69 -21.41
C HIS A 28 0.40 10.37 -20.24
N GLY A 29 -0.01 10.09 -19.01
CA GLY A 29 0.55 10.64 -17.77
C GLY A 29 0.61 9.61 -16.66
N PRO A 30 0.96 10.02 -15.42
CA PRO A 30 0.97 9.11 -14.28
C PRO A 30 -0.41 8.53 -14.04
N LYS A 31 -0.54 7.20 -14.14
CA LYS A 31 -1.84 6.49 -14.10
C LYS A 31 -2.67 6.77 -12.86
N GLN A 32 -2.05 7.10 -11.73
CA GLN A 32 -2.73 7.42 -10.48
C GLN A 32 -3.59 8.69 -10.56
N TYR A 33 -3.38 9.51 -11.58
CA TYR A 33 -4.16 10.72 -11.85
C TYR A 33 -5.23 10.54 -12.93
N GLU A 34 -5.23 9.39 -13.62
CA GLU A 34 -6.29 9.04 -14.57
C GLU A 34 -7.64 8.92 -13.86
N ARG A 35 -8.69 9.30 -14.57
CA ARG A 35 -10.05 9.32 -14.00
C ARG A 35 -10.69 7.94 -14.04
N ILE A 36 -11.25 7.54 -12.90
CA ILE A 36 -12.11 6.36 -12.75
C ILE A 36 -13.37 6.81 -12.01
N ALA A 37 -14.53 6.46 -12.52
CA ALA A 37 -15.82 6.88 -11.96
C ALA A 37 -15.91 8.39 -11.71
N GLY A 38 -15.38 9.19 -12.65
CA GLY A 38 -15.45 10.65 -12.61
C GLY A 38 -14.38 11.36 -11.76
N GLN A 39 -13.53 10.65 -11.02
CA GLN A 39 -12.48 11.22 -10.16
C GLN A 39 -11.11 10.64 -10.48
N PRO A 40 -10.00 11.37 -10.24
CA PRO A 40 -8.66 10.78 -10.28
C PRO A 40 -8.55 9.55 -9.39
N MET A 41 -7.88 8.50 -9.87
CA MET A 41 -7.74 7.21 -9.17
C MET A 41 -7.28 7.38 -7.72
N VAL A 42 -6.29 8.23 -7.49
CA VAL A 42 -5.71 8.47 -6.15
C VAL A 42 -6.75 9.01 -5.15
N TRP A 43 -7.79 9.73 -5.61
CA TRP A 43 -8.84 10.26 -4.73
C TRP A 43 -9.67 9.17 -4.06
N HIS A 44 -9.96 8.08 -4.77
CA HIS A 44 -10.66 6.94 -4.19
C HIS A 44 -9.84 6.32 -3.05
N THR A 45 -8.53 6.18 -3.26
CA THR A 45 -7.60 5.72 -2.22
C THR A 45 -7.60 6.65 -1.01
N LEU A 46 -7.40 7.96 -1.23
CA LEU A 46 -7.33 8.94 -0.14
C LEU A 46 -8.65 9.04 0.63
N ALA A 47 -9.78 8.97 -0.07
CA ALA A 47 -11.10 8.97 0.56
C ALA A 47 -11.32 7.75 1.47
N ALA A 48 -10.85 6.56 1.04
CA ALA A 48 -10.95 5.37 1.87
C ALA A 48 -10.14 5.50 3.18
N PHE A 49 -8.91 6.03 3.13
CA PHE A 49 -8.11 6.26 4.33
C PHE A 49 -8.66 7.39 5.21
N ALA A 50 -9.17 8.46 4.61
CA ALA A 50 -9.79 9.57 5.36
C ALA A 50 -11.05 9.16 6.13
N ALA A 51 -11.76 8.12 5.66
CA ALA A 51 -12.93 7.56 6.33
C ALA A 51 -12.59 6.69 7.56
N VAL A 52 -11.33 6.29 7.75
CA VAL A 52 -10.89 5.47 8.90
C VAL A 52 -10.43 6.38 10.03
N ARG A 53 -11.23 6.49 11.09
CA ARG A 53 -10.97 7.40 12.22
C ARG A 53 -9.67 7.13 12.97
N ARG A 54 -9.16 5.89 12.91
CA ARG A 54 -7.91 5.49 13.56
C ARG A 54 -6.67 6.04 12.85
N ILE A 55 -6.75 6.40 11.59
CA ILE A 55 -5.64 6.98 10.83
C ILE A 55 -5.39 8.41 11.30
N SER A 56 -4.26 8.62 11.96
CA SER A 56 -3.86 9.93 12.49
C SER A 56 -3.49 10.92 11.38
N ARG A 57 -2.86 10.43 10.32
CA ARG A 57 -2.47 11.23 9.14
C ARG A 57 -2.21 10.32 7.94
N THR A 58 -2.56 10.81 6.76
CA THR A 58 -2.15 10.22 5.48
C THR A 58 -1.05 11.08 4.85
N LEU A 59 0.06 10.45 4.45
CA LEU A 59 1.15 11.07 3.69
C LEU A 59 1.15 10.51 2.28
N VAL A 60 1.23 11.40 1.29
CA VAL A 60 1.36 11.06 -0.14
C VAL A 60 2.75 11.47 -0.60
N VAL A 61 3.51 10.51 -1.13
CA VAL A 61 4.84 10.76 -1.69
C VAL A 61 4.71 10.90 -3.20
N VAL A 62 4.98 12.10 -3.72
CA VAL A 62 4.97 12.39 -5.17
C VAL A 62 6.37 12.58 -5.70
N ALA A 63 6.54 12.52 -7.03
CA ALA A 63 7.80 12.80 -7.67
C ALA A 63 8.21 14.27 -7.47
N PRO A 64 9.52 14.58 -7.40
CA PRO A 64 9.97 15.96 -7.46
C PRO A 64 9.43 16.67 -8.70
N GLY A 65 8.85 17.86 -8.52
CA GLY A 65 8.23 18.66 -9.60
C GLY A 65 6.81 18.23 -9.97
N ASP A 66 6.21 17.27 -9.30
CA ASP A 66 4.82 16.90 -9.49
C ASP A 66 3.89 18.02 -8.96
N GLY A 67 3.18 18.71 -9.85
CA GLY A 67 2.25 19.79 -9.50
C GLY A 67 0.78 19.37 -9.48
N PHE A 68 0.47 18.07 -9.43
CA PHE A 68 -0.93 17.62 -9.45
C PHE A 68 -1.70 18.11 -8.22
N PHE A 69 -1.15 17.94 -7.04
CA PHE A 69 -1.81 18.33 -5.79
C PHE A 69 -1.84 19.82 -5.54
N ASP A 70 -0.98 20.63 -6.20
CA ASP A 70 -1.04 22.09 -6.14
C ASP A 70 -2.35 22.61 -6.76
N ARG A 71 -2.81 21.92 -7.81
CA ARG A 71 -4.05 22.24 -8.53
C ARG A 71 -5.27 21.47 -8.00
N ASN A 72 -5.02 20.45 -7.21
CA ASN A 72 -6.03 19.55 -6.65
C ASN A 72 -5.73 19.34 -5.16
N PRO A 73 -6.08 20.28 -4.28
CA PRO A 73 -5.74 20.23 -2.85
C PRO A 73 -6.40 19.05 -2.14
N THR A 74 -5.69 18.51 -1.14
CA THR A 74 -6.13 17.40 -0.30
C THR A 74 -5.84 17.69 1.16
N SER A 75 -6.52 17.01 2.08
CA SER A 75 -6.20 17.03 3.51
C SER A 75 -4.98 16.16 3.88
N ALA A 76 -4.52 15.32 2.96
CA ALA A 76 -3.30 14.52 3.16
C ALA A 76 -2.04 15.42 3.12
N LEU A 77 -1.02 15.03 3.86
CA LEU A 77 0.31 15.65 3.76
C LEU A 77 0.97 15.18 2.45
N VAL A 78 1.19 16.09 1.51
CA VAL A 78 1.84 15.79 0.23
C VAL A 78 3.29 16.23 0.29
N VAL A 79 4.22 15.31 -0.04
CA VAL A 79 5.65 15.60 -0.04
C VAL A 79 6.30 15.12 -1.35
N ALA A 80 7.04 16.02 -2.01
CA ALA A 80 7.72 15.76 -3.27
C ALA A 80 9.10 15.12 -3.02
N CYS A 81 9.09 13.93 -2.38
CA CYS A 81 10.30 13.17 -2.01
C CYS A 81 10.38 11.80 -2.69
N GLY A 82 9.65 11.57 -3.78
CA GLY A 82 9.70 10.33 -4.55
C GLY A 82 11.12 9.98 -4.98
N GLY A 83 11.51 8.72 -4.77
CA GLY A 83 12.81 8.18 -5.16
C GLY A 83 12.77 7.44 -6.51
N ALA A 84 13.93 6.93 -6.93
CA ALA A 84 14.09 6.19 -8.19
C ALA A 84 13.30 4.88 -8.23
N THR A 85 12.96 4.31 -7.08
CA THR A 85 12.17 3.08 -6.94
C THR A 85 10.98 3.29 -6.01
N ARG A 86 10.03 2.34 -6.03
CA ARG A 86 8.92 2.33 -5.06
C ARG A 86 9.44 2.24 -3.61
N ALA A 87 10.40 1.35 -3.37
CA ALA A 87 11.01 1.19 -2.05
C ALA A 87 11.70 2.48 -1.58
N ALA A 88 12.46 3.17 -2.45
CA ALA A 88 13.08 4.45 -2.12
C ALA A 88 12.03 5.55 -1.81
N SER A 89 10.91 5.56 -2.55
CA SER A 89 9.81 6.49 -2.26
C SER A 89 9.15 6.20 -0.91
N VAL A 90 8.99 4.93 -0.55
CA VAL A 90 8.48 4.52 0.78
C VAL A 90 9.46 4.93 1.87
N GLN A 91 10.76 4.64 1.70
CA GLN A 91 11.81 5.03 2.66
C GLN A 91 11.81 6.54 2.92
N ASN A 92 11.80 7.34 1.86
CA ASN A 92 11.74 8.79 1.98
C ASN A 92 10.47 9.24 2.70
N GLY A 93 9.32 8.62 2.40
CA GLY A 93 8.06 8.90 3.08
C GLY A 93 8.08 8.55 4.57
N LEU A 94 8.75 7.46 4.97
CA LEU A 94 8.94 7.11 6.38
C LEU A 94 9.77 8.17 7.12
N TYR A 95 10.84 8.68 6.51
CA TYR A 95 11.60 9.80 7.07
C TYR A 95 10.73 11.06 7.23
N GLU A 96 9.88 11.38 6.25
CA GLU A 96 8.98 12.53 6.36
C GLU A 96 7.91 12.34 7.42
N LEU A 97 7.38 11.11 7.63
CA LEU A 97 6.49 10.82 8.76
C LEU A 97 7.18 11.05 10.10
N THR A 98 8.45 10.60 10.26
CA THR A 98 9.19 10.82 11.50
C THR A 98 9.50 12.30 11.73
N ARG A 99 9.83 13.07 10.68
CA ARG A 99 9.96 14.54 10.76
C ARG A 99 8.64 15.22 11.15
N ALA A 100 7.52 14.66 10.74
CA ALA A 100 6.18 15.15 11.10
C ALA A 100 5.72 14.67 12.49
N GLY A 101 6.61 14.04 13.27
CA GLY A 101 6.40 13.65 14.66
C GLY A 101 5.89 12.23 14.88
N ALA A 102 5.94 11.34 13.87
CA ALA A 102 5.73 9.92 14.07
C ALA A 102 6.94 9.30 14.78
N THR A 103 6.70 8.29 15.62
CA THR A 103 7.74 7.55 16.34
C THR A 103 8.00 6.19 15.68
N GLN A 104 9.09 5.55 16.07
CA GLN A 104 9.42 4.21 15.57
C GLN A 104 8.39 3.15 16.01
N ASP A 105 7.73 3.36 17.14
CA ASP A 105 6.70 2.47 17.68
C ASP A 105 5.31 2.70 17.05
N ASP A 106 5.11 3.77 16.29
CA ASP A 106 3.87 4.01 15.56
C ASP A 106 3.74 3.04 14.37
N TRP A 107 2.51 2.79 13.96
CA TRP A 107 2.20 1.95 12.82
C TRP A 107 2.10 2.74 11.51
N VAL A 108 2.63 2.18 10.43
CA VAL A 108 2.42 2.70 9.08
C VAL A 108 1.71 1.66 8.22
N LEU A 109 0.69 2.10 7.49
CA LEU A 109 -0.01 1.36 6.47
C LEU A 109 0.48 1.87 5.10
N VAL A 110 1.34 1.12 4.43
CA VAL A 110 1.82 1.47 3.09
C VAL A 110 0.82 0.95 2.06
N HIS A 111 0.34 1.84 1.18
CA HIS A 111 -0.70 1.50 0.22
C HIS A 111 -0.44 2.06 -1.18
N ASP A 112 -0.56 1.22 -2.19
CA ASP A 112 -0.41 1.61 -3.58
C ASP A 112 -1.56 2.52 -4.03
N ALA A 113 -1.28 3.73 -4.54
CA ALA A 113 -2.28 4.63 -5.13
C ALA A 113 -3.14 3.96 -6.24
N ALA A 114 -2.57 2.94 -6.89
CA ALA A 114 -3.24 2.19 -7.95
C ALA A 114 -4.18 1.06 -7.46
N ARG A 115 -4.36 0.88 -6.14
CA ARG A 115 -5.39 0.02 -5.54
C ARG A 115 -6.57 0.85 -5.02
N CYS A 116 -7.16 1.62 -5.92
CA CYS A 116 -8.22 2.57 -5.64
C CYS A 116 -9.54 1.94 -5.13
N LEU A 117 -9.60 0.62 -5.08
CA LEU A 117 -10.77 -0.14 -4.63
C LEU A 117 -10.69 -0.58 -3.17
N VAL A 118 -9.64 -0.21 -2.43
CA VAL A 118 -9.57 -0.42 -1.00
C VAL A 118 -10.77 0.22 -0.30
N THR A 119 -11.29 -0.43 0.74
CA THR A 119 -12.41 0.10 1.52
C THR A 119 -12.00 0.39 2.96
N PRO A 120 -12.67 1.33 3.67
CA PRO A 120 -12.43 1.55 5.09
C PRO A 120 -12.50 0.25 5.90
N ALA A 121 -13.44 -0.64 5.59
CA ALA A 121 -13.59 -1.92 6.28
C ALA A 121 -12.37 -2.85 6.11
N LEU A 122 -11.72 -2.84 4.94
CA LEU A 122 -10.49 -3.61 4.72
C LEU A 122 -9.31 -3.01 5.49
N ILE A 123 -9.21 -1.68 5.55
CA ILE A 123 -8.18 -0.97 6.32
C ILE A 123 -8.36 -1.27 7.81
N ASP A 124 -9.57 -1.15 8.34
CA ASP A 124 -9.88 -1.45 9.74
C ASP A 124 -9.59 -2.91 10.08
N ARG A 125 -9.96 -3.86 9.21
CA ARG A 125 -9.64 -5.29 9.38
C ARG A 125 -8.14 -5.55 9.52
N LEU A 126 -7.32 -4.88 8.70
CA LEU A 126 -5.87 -5.01 8.79
C LEU A 126 -5.35 -4.46 10.12
N ILE A 127 -5.84 -3.29 10.54
CA ILE A 127 -5.47 -2.68 11.82
C ILE A 127 -5.85 -3.61 12.96
N ASP A 128 -7.07 -4.16 12.98
CA ASP A 128 -7.54 -5.07 14.03
C ASP A 128 -6.67 -6.33 14.14
N ALA A 129 -6.27 -6.89 13.00
CA ALA A 129 -5.44 -8.09 12.98
C ALA A 129 -3.99 -7.84 13.43
N CYS A 130 -3.43 -6.65 13.14
CA CYS A 130 -2.01 -6.38 13.34
C CYS A 130 -1.69 -5.60 14.62
N THR A 131 -2.66 -4.94 15.27
CA THR A 131 -2.40 -4.02 16.39
C THR A 131 -1.63 -4.70 17.53
N ASP A 132 -1.97 -5.93 17.86
CA ASP A 132 -1.35 -6.71 18.94
C ASP A 132 -0.32 -7.73 18.43
N ASP A 133 -0.03 -7.73 17.11
CA ASP A 133 0.97 -8.62 16.52
C ASP A 133 2.38 -8.01 16.65
N ALA A 134 3.37 -8.87 16.89
CA ALA A 134 4.76 -8.44 17.06
C ALA A 134 5.42 -7.96 15.76
N VAL A 135 4.92 -8.37 14.60
CA VAL A 135 5.49 -8.10 13.28
C VAL A 135 4.63 -7.13 12.48
N GLY A 136 3.33 -7.41 12.42
CA GLY A 136 2.38 -6.78 11.51
C GLY A 136 1.99 -7.70 10.35
N GLY A 137 1.44 -7.14 9.27
CA GLY A 137 0.93 -7.97 8.19
C GLY A 137 0.48 -7.20 6.96
N LEU A 138 -0.15 -7.92 6.06
CA LEU A 138 -0.64 -7.37 4.80
C LEU A 138 -2.01 -7.92 4.44
N LEU A 139 -2.78 -7.14 3.70
CA LEU A 139 -3.93 -7.69 2.98
C LEU A 139 -3.44 -8.65 1.91
N ALA A 140 -4.08 -9.80 1.81
CA ALA A 140 -3.76 -10.79 0.80
C ALA A 140 -5.00 -11.57 0.36
N TYR A 141 -4.92 -12.22 -0.79
CA TYR A 141 -6.01 -12.98 -1.39
C TYR A 141 -5.49 -14.35 -1.83
N PRO A 142 -6.11 -15.47 -1.41
CA PRO A 142 -5.72 -16.80 -1.86
C PRO A 142 -5.74 -16.89 -3.39
N LEU A 143 -4.72 -17.48 -3.99
CA LEU A 143 -4.65 -17.62 -5.44
C LEU A 143 -5.77 -18.55 -5.95
N PRO A 144 -6.75 -18.04 -6.72
CA PRO A 144 -7.92 -18.84 -7.13
C PRO A 144 -7.61 -19.73 -8.34
N ASP A 145 -6.72 -19.28 -9.24
CA ASP A 145 -6.47 -19.90 -10.52
C ASP A 145 -5.29 -20.89 -10.49
N THR A 146 -5.20 -21.75 -11.49
CA THR A 146 -4.04 -22.64 -11.67
C THR A 146 -2.81 -21.80 -12.02
N LEU A 147 -1.75 -21.89 -11.21
CA LEU A 147 -0.51 -21.18 -11.41
C LEU A 147 0.40 -21.96 -12.37
N LYS A 148 0.86 -21.30 -13.43
CA LYS A 148 1.81 -21.86 -14.40
C LYS A 148 3.14 -21.13 -14.32
N ARG A 149 4.25 -21.88 -14.36
CA ARG A 149 5.57 -21.30 -14.62
C ARG A 149 5.79 -21.21 -16.12
N GLU A 150 6.19 -20.03 -16.57
CA GLU A 150 6.44 -19.73 -17.98
C GLU A 150 7.95 -19.77 -18.28
N ALA A 151 8.32 -20.26 -19.47
CA ALA A 151 9.64 -20.09 -20.07
C ALA A 151 9.50 -20.04 -21.59
N GLY A 152 10.03 -18.97 -22.22
CA GLY A 152 10.02 -18.78 -23.68
C GLY A 152 8.61 -18.74 -24.30
N GLY A 153 7.63 -18.15 -23.61
CA GLY A 153 6.24 -18.06 -24.07
C GLY A 153 5.44 -19.35 -23.90
N ARG A 154 5.99 -20.38 -23.22
CA ARG A 154 5.34 -21.68 -23.03
C ARG A 154 5.18 -22.03 -21.55
N SER A 155 4.08 -22.70 -21.21
CA SER A 155 3.91 -23.28 -19.88
C SER A 155 4.86 -24.47 -19.71
N VAL A 156 5.75 -24.41 -18.72
CA VAL A 156 6.73 -25.47 -18.43
C VAL A 156 6.41 -26.26 -17.18
N GLU A 157 5.55 -25.72 -16.29
CA GLU A 157 5.19 -26.36 -15.03
C GLU A 157 3.86 -25.85 -14.50
N THR A 158 3.10 -26.74 -13.86
CA THR A 158 1.98 -26.34 -12.98
C THR A 158 2.49 -26.24 -11.56
N VAL A 159 2.43 -25.04 -11.00
CA VAL A 159 2.87 -24.78 -9.62
C VAL A 159 1.72 -25.03 -8.66
N VAL A 160 2.00 -25.72 -7.56
CA VAL A 160 1.05 -25.94 -6.46
C VAL A 160 0.59 -24.60 -5.90
N ARG A 161 -0.73 -24.37 -5.80
CA ARG A 161 -1.32 -23.08 -5.41
C ARG A 161 -1.88 -23.03 -4.00
N GLU A 162 -2.03 -24.17 -3.32
CA GLU A 162 -2.76 -24.32 -2.05
C GLU A 162 -2.21 -23.45 -0.92
N ASP A 163 -0.93 -23.09 -0.97
CA ASP A 163 -0.23 -22.22 -0.03
C ASP A 163 0.18 -20.86 -0.63
N LYS A 164 -0.35 -20.52 -1.82
CA LYS A 164 -0.01 -19.27 -2.52
C LYS A 164 -1.08 -18.22 -2.34
N TRP A 165 -0.63 -17.03 -2.00
CA TRP A 165 -1.46 -15.85 -1.81
C TRP A 165 -0.97 -14.70 -2.69
N LEU A 166 -1.90 -13.93 -3.20
CA LEU A 166 -1.61 -12.70 -3.91
C LEU A 166 -1.50 -11.56 -2.90
N ALA A 167 -0.28 -11.05 -2.70
CA ALA A 167 -0.03 -9.92 -1.83
C ALA A 167 -0.76 -8.69 -2.35
N GLN A 168 -1.45 -8.01 -1.43
CA GLN A 168 -2.13 -6.75 -1.70
C GLN A 168 -1.60 -5.67 -0.75
N THR A 169 -2.12 -4.46 -0.88
CA THR A 169 -1.91 -3.38 0.07
C THR A 169 -3.27 -2.89 0.59
N PRO A 170 -3.36 -2.25 1.78
CA PRO A 170 -2.23 -1.84 2.61
C PRO A 170 -1.44 -2.99 3.24
N GLN A 171 -0.15 -2.70 3.52
CA GLN A 171 0.73 -3.51 4.34
C GLN A 171 1.09 -2.69 5.58
N MET A 172 0.98 -3.27 6.77
CA MET A 172 1.05 -2.57 8.05
C MET A 172 2.18 -3.10 8.91
N PHE A 173 3.12 -2.22 9.27
CA PHE A 173 4.29 -2.54 10.08
C PHE A 173 4.61 -1.38 11.04
N ARG A 174 5.40 -1.65 12.10
CA ARG A 174 5.99 -0.57 12.89
C ARG A 174 6.95 0.24 12.02
N ILE A 175 6.91 1.57 12.17
CA ILE A 175 7.75 2.49 11.37
C ILE A 175 9.22 2.12 11.50
N GLY A 176 9.72 1.92 12.73
CA GLY A 176 11.11 1.57 12.97
C GLY A 176 11.52 0.24 12.32
N MET A 177 10.69 -0.80 12.48
CA MET A 177 10.95 -2.11 11.88
C MET A 177 10.99 -2.03 10.34
N LEU A 178 10.06 -1.31 9.72
CA LEU A 178 10.02 -1.17 8.26
C LEU A 178 11.20 -0.36 7.73
N MET A 179 11.60 0.72 8.41
CA MET A 179 12.78 1.49 8.05
C MET A 179 14.03 0.62 8.06
N GLU A 180 14.25 -0.13 9.14
CA GLU A 180 15.39 -1.05 9.28
C GLU A 180 15.36 -2.14 8.18
N ALA A 181 14.18 -2.72 7.90
CA ALA A 181 14.05 -3.76 6.89
C ALA A 181 14.41 -3.25 5.48
N ILE A 182 13.95 -2.06 5.11
CA ILE A 182 14.27 -1.46 3.81
C ILE A 182 15.77 -1.11 3.72
N GLU A 183 16.38 -0.59 4.80
CA GLU A 183 17.81 -0.23 4.84
C GLU A 183 18.72 -1.45 4.71
N ARG A 184 18.34 -2.57 5.31
CA ARG A 184 19.13 -3.82 5.27
C ARG A 184 18.94 -4.64 4.01
N ALA A 185 17.94 -4.32 3.20
CA ALA A 185 17.64 -5.09 2.00
C ALA A 185 18.76 -4.98 0.96
N THR A 186 19.29 -6.12 0.53
CA THR A 186 20.40 -6.20 -0.46
C THR A 186 19.92 -6.44 -1.89
N GLY A 187 18.62 -6.58 -2.12
CA GLY A 187 18.02 -6.88 -3.43
C GLY A 187 16.86 -5.95 -3.79
N ALA A 188 16.27 -6.19 -4.96
CA ALA A 188 15.08 -5.48 -5.38
C ALA A 188 13.88 -5.88 -4.49
N LEU A 189 13.34 -4.91 -3.76
CA LEU A 189 12.13 -5.10 -2.97
C LEU A 189 10.90 -5.02 -3.86
N THR A 190 10.01 -5.99 -3.75
CA THR A 190 8.73 -6.01 -4.47
C THR A 190 7.64 -5.29 -3.70
N ASP A 191 7.66 -5.42 -2.36
CA ASP A 191 6.73 -4.82 -1.42
C ASP A 191 7.37 -4.71 -0.02
N GLU A 192 6.64 -4.20 0.97
CA GLU A 192 7.12 -4.04 2.35
C GLU A 192 7.29 -5.39 3.04
N ALA A 193 6.37 -6.33 2.80
CA ALA A 193 6.43 -7.65 3.40
C ALA A 193 7.72 -8.39 3.03
N SER A 194 8.17 -8.30 1.77
CA SER A 194 9.42 -8.91 1.33
C SER A 194 10.66 -8.39 2.07
N ALA A 195 10.68 -7.12 2.45
CA ALA A 195 11.75 -6.56 3.28
C ALA A 195 11.74 -7.15 4.71
N ILE A 196 10.56 -7.25 5.30
CA ILE A 196 10.35 -7.82 6.64
C ILE A 196 10.69 -9.33 6.66
N GLU A 197 10.31 -10.06 5.62
CA GLU A 197 10.65 -11.48 5.42
C GLU A 197 12.16 -11.70 5.30
N ALA A 198 12.87 -10.80 4.61
CA ALA A 198 14.34 -10.85 4.48
C ALA A 198 15.06 -10.70 5.84
N MET A 199 14.41 -10.08 6.85
CA MET A 199 14.89 -10.03 8.22
C MET A 199 14.55 -11.29 9.04
N GLY A 200 13.91 -12.28 8.43
CA GLY A 200 13.50 -13.54 9.11
C GLY A 200 12.16 -13.47 9.83
N HIS A 201 11.42 -12.38 9.69
CA HIS A 201 10.08 -12.25 10.26
C HIS A 201 9.00 -12.86 9.35
N ARG A 202 7.81 -13.09 9.91
CA ARG A 202 6.68 -13.71 9.21
C ARG A 202 5.44 -12.82 9.34
N PRO A 203 5.19 -11.91 8.38
CA PRO A 203 4.00 -11.06 8.40
C PRO A 203 2.69 -11.87 8.35
N LEU A 204 1.65 -11.36 9.01
CA LEU A 204 0.31 -11.92 8.94
C LEU A 204 -0.29 -11.75 7.53
N LEU A 205 -0.91 -12.79 6.99
CA LEU A 205 -1.75 -12.71 5.80
C LEU A 205 -3.20 -12.46 6.23
N VAL A 206 -3.68 -11.24 6.04
CA VAL A 206 -5.05 -10.86 6.40
C VAL A 206 -5.94 -10.96 5.16
N ALA A 207 -6.91 -11.84 5.21
CA ALA A 207 -7.76 -12.15 4.06
C ALA A 207 -8.52 -10.91 3.55
N ALA A 208 -8.35 -10.63 2.27
CA ALA A 208 -9.08 -9.63 1.49
C ALA A 208 -9.77 -10.29 0.29
N GLY A 209 -10.55 -9.52 -0.46
CA GLY A 209 -11.22 -10.02 -1.65
C GLY A 209 -10.46 -9.70 -2.94
N SER A 210 -10.90 -10.34 -4.02
CA SER A 210 -10.40 -10.08 -5.38
C SER A 210 -10.63 -8.63 -5.84
N GLN A 211 -11.64 -7.94 -5.27
CA GLN A 211 -11.96 -6.56 -5.64
C GLN A 211 -10.88 -5.53 -5.26
N ASN A 212 -9.96 -5.83 -4.33
CA ASN A 212 -8.85 -4.93 -4.01
C ASN A 212 -7.65 -5.14 -4.95
N PHE A 213 -7.90 -5.34 -6.25
CA PHE A 213 -6.86 -5.50 -7.24
C PHE A 213 -6.15 -4.19 -7.57
N LYS A 214 -4.95 -4.29 -8.13
CA LYS A 214 -4.13 -3.16 -8.55
C LYS A 214 -4.42 -2.84 -10.02
N VAL A 215 -4.90 -1.65 -10.32
CA VAL A 215 -5.03 -1.15 -11.69
C VAL A 215 -3.63 -1.09 -12.31
N THR A 216 -3.36 -1.99 -13.25
CA THR A 216 -2.03 -2.18 -13.84
C THR A 216 -2.06 -2.08 -15.35
N TRP A 217 -3.09 -2.68 -15.98
CA TRP A 217 -3.28 -2.77 -17.42
C TRP A 217 -4.43 -1.87 -17.88
N PRO A 218 -4.52 -1.53 -19.17
CA PRO A 218 -5.61 -0.70 -19.70
C PRO A 218 -7.02 -1.21 -19.34
N ASP A 219 -7.25 -2.52 -19.42
CA ASP A 219 -8.56 -3.13 -19.15
C ASP A 219 -8.97 -3.03 -17.67
N ASP A 220 -8.01 -2.88 -16.75
CA ASP A 220 -8.29 -2.77 -15.33
C ASP A 220 -9.07 -1.49 -14.99
N PHE A 221 -8.96 -0.44 -15.80
CA PHE A 221 -9.69 0.83 -15.58
C PHE A 221 -11.20 0.62 -15.68
N ALA A 222 -11.66 -0.05 -16.73
CA ALA A 222 -13.07 -0.33 -16.92
C ALA A 222 -13.62 -1.22 -15.80
N LEU A 223 -12.85 -2.23 -15.39
CA LEU A 223 -13.22 -3.11 -14.28
C LEU A 223 -13.30 -2.35 -12.95
N ALA A 224 -12.32 -1.49 -12.65
CA ALA A 224 -12.31 -0.68 -11.44
C ALA A 224 -13.50 0.30 -11.42
N GLU A 225 -13.82 0.91 -12.56
CA GLU A 225 -14.98 1.80 -12.69
C GLU A 225 -16.30 1.07 -12.43
N ALA A 226 -16.46 -0.15 -12.98
CA ALA A 226 -17.66 -0.97 -12.77
C ALA A 226 -17.84 -1.31 -11.28
N VAL A 227 -16.75 -1.69 -10.57
CA VAL A 227 -16.77 -1.97 -9.13
C VAL A 227 -17.16 -0.73 -8.34
N LEU A 228 -16.55 0.43 -8.61
CA LEU A 228 -16.85 1.70 -7.91
C LEU A 228 -18.31 2.11 -8.13
N LYS A 229 -18.79 2.09 -9.37
CA LYS A 229 -20.19 2.42 -9.68
C LYS A 229 -21.18 1.46 -9.02
N GLY A 230 -20.82 0.18 -8.90
CA GLY A 230 -21.65 -0.82 -8.20
C GLY A 230 -21.76 -0.56 -6.69
N ARG A 231 -20.75 0.05 -6.05
CA ARG A 231 -20.75 0.40 -4.62
C ARG A 231 -21.54 1.69 -4.30
N MET A 232 -21.85 2.51 -5.29
CA MET A 232 -22.61 3.77 -5.13
C MET A 232 -24.13 3.58 -5.25
N ARG A 233 -24.57 2.38 -5.62
CA ARG A 233 -26.01 2.00 -5.71
C ARG A 233 -26.49 1.40 -4.40
#